data_7e9ee62db1af5fb8f6aec8cc565d9886
#
_entry.id   7e9ee62db1af5fb8f6aec8cc565d9886
#
_cell.length_a   1.000
_cell.length_b   1.000
_cell.length_c   1.000
_cell.angle_alpha   90.00
_cell.angle_beta   90.00
_cell.angle_gamma   90.00
#
_symmetry.space_group_name_H-M   'P 1'
#
loop_
_entity.id
_entity.type
_entity.pdbx_description
1 polymer ?
#
loop_
_entity_poly.entity_id
_entity_poly.type
_entity_poly.pdbx_seq_one_letter_code
_entity_poly.pdbx_strand_id
1 'polypeptide(L)'
;LNKFQTPSWDHWLGTDHLGRDLLSRIIWGARVALGIAITATGIAGAIGLLLGLVAGFGPRWLDALLVLLFDSFSSLPMIMFALAIITVLGPGTETLILVIVIVSIPGYARLIRAQTLSLAGADYILAERSIGASPLRIVLRHLLPNVVGPLVILLSMDIPVVIMLEAGLSYLGFGVKPPTPSWGNILYDGYTSLRSAPHMVIVAGIPLVFCTIGFTFLGEGLRDALDPKLKLRVVR
;
A
#
# COMPACT_ATOMS: atom_id res chain seq x y z
N LEU A 1 -10.32 8.46 -36.72
CA LEU A 1 -10.16 8.21 -35.27
C LEU A 1 -11.32 8.88 -34.56
N ASN A 2 -12.21 8.11 -33.96
CA ASN A 2 -13.41 8.56 -33.25
C ASN A 2 -13.04 9.05 -31.84
N LYS A 3 -12.46 10.26 -31.76
CA LYS A 3 -12.03 10.87 -30.50
C LYS A 3 -13.24 11.37 -29.69
N PHE A 4 -13.17 11.24 -28.36
CA PHE A 4 -14.17 11.77 -27.42
C PHE A 4 -15.61 11.30 -27.71
N GLN A 5 -15.77 10.09 -28.21
CA GLN A 5 -17.10 9.53 -28.36
C GLN A 5 -17.78 9.40 -26.99
N THR A 6 -19.03 9.75 -26.92
CA THR A 6 -19.89 9.48 -25.79
C THR A 6 -20.14 7.97 -25.66
N PRO A 7 -20.58 7.48 -24.49
CA PRO A 7 -20.97 6.08 -24.30
C PRO A 7 -21.93 5.58 -25.39
N SER A 8 -21.59 4.43 -25.99
CA SER A 8 -22.32 3.79 -27.10
C SER A 8 -22.23 2.26 -27.00
N TRP A 9 -22.95 1.53 -27.83
CA TRP A 9 -22.87 0.07 -27.85
C TRP A 9 -21.50 -0.46 -28.25
N ASP A 10 -20.76 0.27 -29.10
CA ASP A 10 -19.40 -0.10 -29.51
C ASP A 10 -18.35 0.29 -28.47
N HIS A 11 -18.63 1.37 -27.70
CA HIS A 11 -17.75 1.90 -26.64
C HIS A 11 -18.58 2.27 -25.42
N TRP A 12 -18.79 1.32 -24.51
CA TRP A 12 -19.71 1.45 -23.36
C TRP A 12 -19.43 2.66 -22.46
N LEU A 13 -18.18 3.03 -22.29
CA LEU A 13 -17.78 4.21 -21.53
C LEU A 13 -17.24 5.35 -22.41
N GLY A 14 -17.37 5.19 -23.73
CA GLY A 14 -16.86 6.15 -24.71
C GLY A 14 -15.38 5.98 -25.02
N THR A 15 -14.79 6.96 -25.72
CA THR A 15 -13.39 6.96 -26.14
C THR A 15 -12.63 8.17 -25.62
N ASP A 16 -11.31 8.03 -25.48
CA ASP A 16 -10.41 9.10 -25.06
C ASP A 16 -10.00 10.05 -26.20
N HIS A 17 -9.07 10.96 -25.92
CA HIS A 17 -8.51 11.94 -26.88
C HIS A 17 -7.75 11.31 -28.04
N LEU A 18 -7.36 10.04 -27.96
CA LEU A 18 -6.72 9.26 -29.02
C LEU A 18 -7.67 8.27 -29.70
N GLY A 19 -8.94 8.22 -29.29
CA GLY A 19 -9.94 7.27 -29.79
C GLY A 19 -9.82 5.87 -29.21
N ARG A 20 -9.13 5.71 -28.05
CA ARG A 20 -9.00 4.43 -27.35
C ARG A 20 -10.23 4.20 -26.46
N ASP A 21 -10.67 2.95 -26.38
CA ASP A 21 -11.80 2.56 -25.57
C ASP A 21 -11.53 2.74 -24.05
N LEU A 22 -12.38 3.52 -23.37
CA LEU A 22 -12.20 3.84 -21.95
C LEU A 22 -12.43 2.64 -21.04
N LEU A 23 -13.39 1.76 -21.34
CA LEU A 23 -13.65 0.56 -20.54
C LEU A 23 -12.44 -0.36 -20.53
N SER A 24 -11.88 -0.62 -21.70
CA SER A 24 -10.65 -1.41 -21.83
C SER A 24 -9.50 -0.81 -21.03
N ARG A 25 -9.29 0.50 -21.11
CA ARG A 25 -8.25 1.21 -20.36
C ARG A 25 -8.45 1.11 -18.85
N ILE A 26 -9.69 1.16 -18.36
CA ILE A 26 -10.01 1.03 -16.93
C ILE A 26 -9.72 -0.39 -16.45
N ILE A 27 -10.13 -1.41 -17.20
CA ILE A 27 -9.89 -2.80 -16.83
C ILE A 27 -8.38 -3.10 -16.80
N TRP A 28 -7.65 -2.68 -17.83
CA TRP A 28 -6.19 -2.84 -17.83
C TRP A 28 -5.50 -2.00 -16.78
N GLY A 29 -6.00 -0.79 -16.51
CA GLY A 29 -5.53 0.07 -15.42
C GLY A 29 -5.68 -0.56 -14.05
N ALA A 30 -6.76 -1.34 -13.82
CA ALA A 30 -6.93 -2.11 -12.60
C ALA A 30 -5.79 -3.09 -12.35
N ARG A 31 -5.37 -3.81 -13.39
CA ARG A 31 -4.24 -4.75 -13.31
C ARG A 31 -2.93 -4.04 -12.93
N VAL A 32 -2.72 -2.86 -13.50
CA VAL A 32 -1.52 -2.04 -13.20
C VAL A 32 -1.57 -1.52 -11.77
N ALA A 33 -2.67 -0.88 -11.36
CA ALA A 33 -2.83 -0.31 -10.03
C ALA A 33 -2.73 -1.37 -8.92
N LEU A 34 -3.44 -2.50 -9.08
CA LEU A 34 -3.37 -3.62 -8.13
C LEU A 34 -2.00 -4.28 -8.11
N GLY A 35 -1.37 -4.45 -9.27
CA GLY A 35 -0.02 -5.00 -9.38
C GLY A 35 1.00 -4.16 -8.62
N ILE A 36 0.97 -2.84 -8.80
CA ILE A 36 1.85 -1.90 -8.09
C ILE A 36 1.54 -1.94 -6.58
N ALA A 37 0.27 -1.83 -6.20
CA ALA A 37 -0.12 -1.77 -4.80
C ALA A 37 0.27 -3.04 -4.04
N ILE A 38 -0.07 -4.22 -4.55
CA ILE A 38 0.24 -5.50 -3.89
C ILE A 38 1.75 -5.72 -3.81
N THR A 39 2.48 -5.43 -4.89
CA THR A 39 3.95 -5.60 -4.91
C THR A 39 4.62 -4.65 -3.93
N ALA A 40 4.25 -3.36 -3.96
CA ALA A 40 4.87 -2.35 -3.09
C ALA A 40 4.54 -2.59 -1.62
N THR A 41 3.26 -2.85 -1.26
CA THR A 41 2.89 -3.15 0.13
C THR A 41 3.51 -4.46 0.61
N GLY A 42 3.57 -5.49 -0.23
CA GLY A 42 4.21 -6.77 0.11
C GLY A 42 5.70 -6.62 0.42
N ILE A 43 6.45 -5.93 -0.43
CA ILE A 43 7.88 -5.67 -0.22
C ILE A 43 8.10 -4.79 1.01
N ALA A 44 7.36 -3.69 1.13
CA ALA A 44 7.46 -2.78 2.27
C ALA A 44 7.09 -3.47 3.58
N GLY A 45 6.05 -4.32 3.56
CA GLY A 45 5.63 -5.12 4.71
C GLY A 45 6.68 -6.13 5.15
N ALA A 46 7.31 -6.83 4.20
CA ALA A 46 8.39 -7.78 4.50
C ALA A 46 9.61 -7.09 5.12
N ILE A 47 10.04 -5.96 4.55
CA ILE A 47 11.15 -5.15 5.08
C ILE A 47 10.77 -4.56 6.45
N GLY A 48 9.56 -3.99 6.57
CA GLY A 48 9.05 -3.43 7.81
C GLY A 48 8.94 -4.47 8.94
N LEU A 49 8.51 -5.70 8.60
CA LEU A 49 8.50 -6.83 9.53
C LEU A 49 9.89 -7.13 10.09
N LEU A 50 10.88 -7.26 9.21
CA LEU A 50 12.26 -7.53 9.62
C LEU A 50 12.83 -6.41 10.49
N LEU A 51 12.71 -5.16 10.02
CA LEU A 51 13.21 -4.00 10.75
C LEU A 51 12.49 -3.78 12.09
N GLY A 52 11.18 -3.99 12.12
CA GLY A 52 10.38 -3.87 13.35
C GLY A 52 10.71 -4.95 14.38
N LEU A 53 10.92 -6.21 13.97
CA LEU A 53 11.39 -7.29 14.86
C LEU A 53 12.78 -6.97 15.41
N VAL A 54 13.70 -6.52 14.56
CA VAL A 54 15.06 -6.13 14.97
C VAL A 54 15.03 -4.94 15.94
N ALA A 55 14.22 -3.91 15.67
CA ALA A 55 14.07 -2.77 16.56
C ALA A 55 13.43 -3.17 17.91
N GLY A 56 12.39 -4.01 17.91
CA GLY A 56 11.66 -4.37 19.12
C GLY A 56 12.33 -5.43 20.00
N PHE A 57 13.20 -6.27 19.44
CA PHE A 57 13.84 -7.37 20.18
C PHE A 57 15.35 -7.30 20.23
N GLY A 58 15.97 -6.46 19.41
CA GLY A 58 17.41 -6.25 19.34
C GLY A 58 17.98 -5.37 20.46
N PRO A 59 19.26 -5.03 20.38
CA PRO A 59 19.92 -4.17 21.34
C PRO A 59 19.42 -2.72 21.25
N ARG A 60 19.41 -2.01 22.38
CA ARG A 60 18.86 -0.64 22.50
C ARG A 60 19.46 0.37 21.52
N TRP A 61 20.75 0.24 21.21
CA TRP A 61 21.39 1.16 20.27
C TRP A 61 20.84 1.01 18.84
N LEU A 62 20.52 -0.22 18.42
CA LEU A 62 19.95 -0.50 17.12
C LEU A 62 18.49 -0.05 17.05
N ASP A 63 17.73 -0.24 18.12
CA ASP A 63 16.39 0.33 18.26
C ASP A 63 16.41 1.86 18.10
N ALA A 64 17.28 2.55 18.86
CA ALA A 64 17.40 4.00 18.79
C ALA A 64 17.77 4.49 17.37
N LEU A 65 18.71 3.79 16.70
CA LEU A 65 19.10 4.13 15.33
C LEU A 65 17.95 3.94 14.34
N LEU A 66 17.23 2.81 14.41
CA LEU A 66 16.12 2.52 13.50
C LEU A 66 14.97 3.49 13.71
N VAL A 67 14.63 3.82 14.97
CA VAL A 67 13.60 4.83 15.27
C VAL A 67 13.98 6.19 14.71
N LEU A 68 15.23 6.62 14.89
CA LEU A 68 15.73 7.88 14.31
C LEU A 68 15.57 7.90 12.79
N LEU A 69 15.92 6.79 12.11
CA LEU A 69 15.73 6.66 10.67
C LEU A 69 14.25 6.74 10.29
N PHE A 70 13.36 5.98 10.96
CA PHE A 70 11.92 6.00 10.68
C PHE A 70 11.32 7.39 10.87
N ASP A 71 11.73 8.12 11.90
CA ASP A 71 11.25 9.47 12.18
C ASP A 71 11.79 10.48 11.15
N SER A 72 13.05 10.32 10.72
CA SER A 72 13.64 11.13 9.66
C SER A 72 12.89 10.98 8.33
N PHE A 73 12.59 9.76 7.92
CA PHE A 73 11.79 9.52 6.71
C PHE A 73 10.35 10.05 6.83
N SER A 74 9.75 9.96 8.02
CA SER A 74 8.37 10.39 8.25
C SER A 74 8.24 11.91 8.50
N SER A 75 9.35 12.63 8.64
CA SER A 75 9.33 14.10 8.85
C SER A 75 8.92 14.85 7.58
N LEU A 76 9.08 14.24 6.41
CA LEU A 76 8.70 14.85 5.14
C LEU A 76 7.27 14.42 4.75
N PRO A 77 6.46 15.33 4.18
CA PRO A 77 5.18 14.95 3.60
C PRO A 77 5.40 13.88 2.52
N MET A 78 4.65 12.77 2.61
CA MET A 78 4.79 11.58 1.77
C MET A 78 4.89 11.90 0.28
N ILE A 79 3.98 12.73 -0.24
CA ILE A 79 3.97 13.10 -1.67
C ILE A 79 5.20 13.91 -2.05
N MET A 80 5.66 14.84 -1.20
CA MET A 80 6.86 15.63 -1.48
C MET A 80 8.10 14.76 -1.54
N PHE A 81 8.24 13.83 -0.60
CA PHE A 81 9.34 12.87 -0.58
C PHE A 81 9.31 11.96 -1.82
N ALA A 82 8.12 11.48 -2.20
CA ALA A 82 7.94 10.70 -3.41
C ALA A 82 8.38 11.46 -4.66
N LEU A 83 7.92 12.71 -4.82
CA LEU A 83 8.28 13.57 -5.96
C LEU A 83 9.78 13.86 -6.01
N ALA A 84 10.44 14.10 -4.87
CA ALA A 84 11.87 14.32 -4.81
C ALA A 84 12.66 13.13 -5.35
N ILE A 85 12.31 11.91 -4.95
CA ILE A 85 12.98 10.68 -5.44
C ILE A 85 12.71 10.49 -6.94
N ILE A 86 11.44 10.63 -7.39
CA ILE A 86 11.09 10.44 -8.80
C ILE A 86 11.77 11.48 -9.70
N THR A 87 11.97 12.70 -9.20
CA THR A 87 12.68 13.73 -9.96
C THR A 87 14.13 13.35 -10.24
N VAL A 88 14.77 12.63 -9.32
CA VAL A 88 16.16 12.16 -9.46
C VAL A 88 16.26 10.89 -10.31
N LEU A 89 15.39 9.92 -10.07
CA LEU A 89 15.44 8.60 -10.73
C LEU A 89 14.67 8.54 -12.04
N GLY A 90 13.82 9.53 -12.29
CA GLY A 90 12.90 9.57 -13.43
C GLY A 90 11.57 8.84 -13.17
N PRO A 91 10.49 9.23 -13.89
CA PRO A 91 9.19 8.60 -13.77
C PRO A 91 9.19 7.20 -14.39
N GLY A 92 8.40 6.28 -13.81
CA GLY A 92 8.23 4.92 -14.30
C GLY A 92 7.66 3.99 -13.24
N THR A 93 7.15 2.82 -13.66
CA THR A 93 6.51 1.86 -12.76
C THR A 93 7.48 1.34 -11.70
N GLU A 94 8.72 1.05 -12.04
CA GLU A 94 9.74 0.56 -11.11
C GLU A 94 10.10 1.60 -10.07
N THR A 95 10.36 2.85 -10.50
CA THR A 95 10.62 3.97 -9.60
C THR A 95 9.44 4.23 -8.67
N LEU A 96 8.22 4.13 -9.19
CA LEU A 96 7.01 4.31 -8.42
C LEU A 96 6.89 3.24 -7.31
N ILE A 97 7.10 1.96 -7.64
CA ILE A 97 7.13 0.87 -6.66
C ILE A 97 8.21 1.13 -5.60
N LEU A 98 9.42 1.46 -6.03
CA LEU A 98 10.53 1.74 -5.11
C LEU A 98 10.19 2.86 -4.13
N VAL A 99 9.64 3.96 -4.62
CA VAL A 99 9.24 5.10 -3.81
C VAL A 99 8.17 4.73 -2.79
N ILE A 100 7.12 4.03 -3.25
CA ILE A 100 6.04 3.57 -2.36
C ILE A 100 6.59 2.65 -1.28
N VAL A 101 7.49 1.73 -1.63
CA VAL A 101 8.16 0.85 -0.67
C VAL A 101 8.90 1.67 0.40
N ILE A 102 9.77 2.59 -0.02
CA ILE A 102 10.59 3.38 0.92
C ILE A 102 9.70 4.19 1.89
N VAL A 103 8.65 4.81 1.37
CA VAL A 103 7.76 5.67 2.16
C VAL A 103 6.91 4.86 3.14
N SER A 104 6.55 3.62 2.80
CA SER A 104 5.67 2.77 3.62
C SER A 104 6.41 1.99 4.71
N ILE A 105 7.70 1.67 4.54
CA ILE A 105 8.50 0.90 5.50
C ILE A 105 8.41 1.42 6.94
N PRO A 106 8.57 2.75 7.23
CA PRO A 106 8.55 3.25 8.59
C PRO A 106 7.25 2.96 9.34
N GLY A 107 6.10 3.03 8.64
CA GLY A 107 4.78 2.74 9.21
C GLY A 107 4.67 1.28 9.67
N TYR A 108 5.03 0.34 8.80
CA TYR A 108 5.00 -1.10 9.09
C TYR A 108 6.02 -1.47 10.16
N ALA A 109 7.24 -0.95 10.08
CA ALA A 109 8.28 -1.21 11.05
C ALA A 109 7.89 -0.72 12.46
N ARG A 110 7.27 0.46 12.59
CA ARG A 110 6.78 0.98 13.88
C ARG A 110 5.68 0.11 14.49
N LEU A 111 4.73 -0.36 13.68
CA LEU A 111 3.70 -1.29 14.16
C LEU A 111 4.33 -2.55 14.72
N ILE A 112 5.20 -3.19 13.94
CA ILE A 112 5.83 -4.46 14.32
C ILE A 112 6.72 -4.27 15.55
N ARG A 113 7.48 -3.17 15.61
CA ARG A 113 8.28 -2.82 16.78
C ARG A 113 7.44 -2.72 18.05
N ALA A 114 6.32 -2.00 17.99
CA ALA A 114 5.41 -1.83 19.13
C ALA A 114 4.82 -3.18 19.60
N GLN A 115 4.38 -4.02 18.67
CA GLN A 115 3.89 -5.36 18.96
C GLN A 115 4.99 -6.25 19.56
N THR A 116 6.19 -6.20 18.99
CA THR A 116 7.35 -6.99 19.45
C THR A 116 7.76 -6.59 20.86
N LEU A 117 7.81 -5.30 21.18
CA LEU A 117 8.12 -4.81 22.54
C LEU A 117 7.08 -5.29 23.56
N SER A 118 5.81 -5.22 23.22
CA SER A 118 4.71 -5.72 24.08
C SER A 118 4.85 -7.21 24.36
N LEU A 119 5.10 -8.01 23.33
CA LEU A 119 5.24 -9.47 23.47
C LEU A 119 6.53 -9.86 24.20
N ALA A 120 7.64 -9.16 23.95
CA ALA A 120 8.93 -9.46 24.58
C ALA A 120 8.95 -9.32 26.09
N GLY A 121 8.00 -8.53 26.66
CA GLY A 121 7.78 -8.38 28.10
C GLY A 121 6.79 -9.37 28.70
N ALA A 122 6.19 -10.26 27.92
CA ALA A 122 5.21 -11.22 28.41
C ALA A 122 5.86 -12.35 29.23
N ASP A 123 5.19 -12.84 30.28
CA ASP A 123 5.71 -13.83 31.22
C ASP A 123 6.20 -15.12 30.56
N TYR A 124 5.50 -15.60 29.53
CA TYR A 124 5.91 -16.80 28.77
C TYR A 124 7.24 -16.61 28.03
N ILE A 125 7.54 -15.39 27.54
CA ILE A 125 8.83 -15.07 26.90
C ILE A 125 9.93 -14.98 27.95
N LEU A 126 9.62 -14.43 29.14
CA LEU A 126 10.57 -14.41 30.27
C LEU A 126 10.88 -15.83 30.74
N ALA A 127 9.90 -16.71 30.81
CA ALA A 127 10.08 -18.13 31.11
C ALA A 127 10.98 -18.83 30.08
N GLU A 128 10.75 -18.61 28.78
CA GLU A 128 11.59 -19.14 27.69
C GLU A 128 13.06 -18.70 27.82
N ARG A 129 13.27 -17.42 28.17
CA ARG A 129 14.64 -16.91 28.44
C ARG A 129 15.28 -17.59 29.64
N SER A 130 14.51 -17.82 30.70
CA SER A 130 15.00 -18.43 31.93
C SER A 130 15.46 -19.88 31.76
N ILE A 131 14.85 -20.62 30.82
CA ILE A 131 15.25 -21.99 30.46
C ILE A 131 16.32 -22.03 29.36
N GLY A 132 16.87 -20.85 28.94
CA GLY A 132 17.99 -20.76 28.02
C GLY A 132 17.61 -20.81 26.53
N ALA A 133 16.37 -20.51 26.16
CA ALA A 133 15.98 -20.43 24.76
C ALA A 133 16.79 -19.37 24.01
N SER A 134 17.30 -19.71 22.82
CA SER A 134 18.06 -18.77 22.00
C SER A 134 17.16 -17.63 21.48
N PRO A 135 17.73 -16.40 21.30
CA PRO A 135 16.97 -15.26 20.76
C PRO A 135 16.27 -15.57 19.44
N LEU A 136 16.92 -16.28 18.53
CA LEU A 136 16.36 -16.67 17.24
C LEU A 136 15.14 -17.59 17.41
N ARG A 137 15.19 -18.54 18.35
CA ARG A 137 14.05 -19.41 18.66
C ARG A 137 12.86 -18.60 19.16
N ILE A 138 13.10 -17.63 20.06
CA ILE A 138 12.05 -16.75 20.58
C ILE A 138 11.42 -15.94 19.43
N VAL A 139 12.23 -15.34 18.57
CA VAL A 139 11.75 -14.57 17.42
C VAL A 139 10.90 -15.44 16.50
N LEU A 140 11.43 -16.57 16.03
CA LEU A 140 10.76 -17.38 15.01
C LEU A 140 9.53 -18.13 15.53
N ARG A 141 9.53 -18.57 16.78
CA ARG A 141 8.49 -19.43 17.34
C ARG A 141 7.41 -18.66 18.11
N HIS A 142 7.77 -17.52 18.66
CA HIS A 142 6.87 -16.77 19.56
C HIS A 142 6.53 -15.38 19.03
N LEU A 143 7.49 -14.58 18.60
CA LEU A 143 7.22 -13.21 18.17
C LEU A 143 6.63 -13.17 16.75
N LEU A 144 7.33 -13.73 15.77
CA LEU A 144 6.94 -13.69 14.36
C LEU A 144 5.49 -14.16 14.11
N PRO A 145 5.03 -15.33 14.60
CA PRO A 145 3.66 -15.76 14.36
C PRO A 145 2.60 -14.81 14.93
N ASN A 146 2.91 -14.14 16.04
CA ASN A 146 1.98 -13.23 16.70
C ASN A 146 1.92 -11.84 16.06
N VAL A 147 3.00 -11.35 15.43
CA VAL A 147 3.04 -10.02 14.81
C VAL A 147 2.60 -10.05 13.34
N VAL A 148 2.62 -11.21 12.68
CA VAL A 148 2.19 -11.34 11.27
C VAL A 148 0.71 -11.02 11.10
N GLY A 149 -0.16 -11.47 12.01
CA GLY A 149 -1.61 -11.21 11.94
C GLY A 149 -1.94 -9.71 11.84
N PRO A 150 -1.52 -8.89 12.82
CA PRO A 150 -1.68 -7.43 12.76
C PRO A 150 -1.07 -6.78 11.51
N LEU A 151 0.09 -7.29 11.05
CA LEU A 151 0.70 -6.79 9.81
C LEU A 151 -0.17 -7.05 8.59
N VAL A 152 -0.66 -8.27 8.40
CA VAL A 152 -1.52 -8.62 7.25
C VAL A 152 -2.79 -7.77 7.22
N ILE A 153 -3.38 -7.50 8.38
CA ILE A 153 -4.53 -6.58 8.47
C ILE A 153 -4.12 -5.18 8.00
N LEU A 154 -3.01 -4.63 8.49
CA LEU A 154 -2.55 -3.31 8.09
C LEU A 154 -2.25 -3.25 6.59
N LEU A 155 -1.52 -4.24 6.04
CA LEU A 155 -1.22 -4.30 4.61
C LEU A 155 -2.48 -4.29 3.75
N SER A 156 -3.52 -5.04 4.14
CA SER A 156 -4.79 -5.08 3.39
C SER A 156 -5.52 -3.73 3.43
N MET A 157 -5.46 -3.01 4.54
CA MET A 157 -6.07 -1.68 4.69
C MET A 157 -5.27 -0.58 3.96
N ASP A 158 -3.97 -0.79 3.74
CA ASP A 158 -3.10 0.18 3.05
C ASP A 158 -3.14 0.05 1.52
N ILE A 159 -3.61 -1.08 0.96
CA ILE A 159 -3.73 -1.23 -0.50
C ILE A 159 -4.49 -0.07 -1.15
N PRO A 160 -5.68 0.36 -0.67
CA PRO A 160 -6.37 1.53 -1.21
C PRO A 160 -5.55 2.82 -1.15
N VAL A 161 -4.84 3.03 -0.04
CA VAL A 161 -3.98 4.22 0.15
C VAL A 161 -2.88 4.25 -0.90
N VAL A 162 -2.26 3.10 -1.16
CA VAL A 162 -1.21 2.96 -2.19
C VAL A 162 -1.78 3.15 -3.60
N ILE A 163 -2.98 2.62 -3.90
CA ILE A 163 -3.66 2.85 -5.18
C ILE A 163 -3.93 4.36 -5.38
N MET A 164 -4.40 5.06 -4.34
CA MET A 164 -4.64 6.51 -4.41
C MET A 164 -3.34 7.29 -4.59
N LEU A 165 -2.25 6.87 -3.94
CA LEU A 165 -0.93 7.47 -4.11
C LEU A 165 -0.39 7.26 -5.53
N GLU A 166 -0.50 6.04 -6.07
CA GLU A 166 -0.14 5.72 -7.47
C GLU A 166 -0.94 6.60 -8.43
N ALA A 167 -2.27 6.63 -8.28
CA ALA A 167 -3.14 7.41 -9.14
C ALA A 167 -2.81 8.92 -9.07
N GLY A 168 -2.52 9.44 -7.87
CA GLY A 168 -2.10 10.83 -7.67
C GLY A 168 -0.78 11.16 -8.36
N LEU A 169 0.24 10.31 -8.21
CA LEU A 169 1.54 10.49 -8.85
C LEU A 169 1.45 10.32 -10.38
N SER A 170 0.65 9.37 -10.86
CA SER A 170 0.37 9.20 -12.29
C SER A 170 -0.40 10.38 -12.88
N TYR A 171 -1.37 10.93 -12.14
CA TYR A 171 -2.10 12.15 -12.52
C TYR A 171 -1.15 13.35 -12.66
N LEU A 172 -0.16 13.48 -11.79
CA LEU A 172 0.86 14.53 -11.86
C LEU A 172 1.93 14.29 -12.94
N GLY A 173 1.87 13.15 -13.65
CA GLY A 173 2.83 12.79 -14.71
C GLY A 173 4.10 12.10 -14.20
N PHE A 174 4.17 11.77 -12.91
CA PHE A 174 5.33 11.14 -12.26
C PHE A 174 5.18 9.62 -12.05
N GLY A 175 4.06 9.04 -12.49
CA GLY A 175 3.77 7.62 -12.31
C GLY A 175 4.02 6.76 -13.55
N VAL A 176 3.02 5.95 -13.88
CA VAL A 176 3.04 5.01 -15.01
C VAL A 176 3.10 5.75 -16.33
N LYS A 177 4.05 5.38 -17.19
CA LYS A 177 4.22 6.02 -18.51
C LYS A 177 3.25 5.46 -19.55
N PRO A 178 2.67 6.33 -20.42
CA PRO A 178 1.98 5.86 -21.61
C PRO A 178 2.92 4.99 -22.49
N PRO A 179 2.38 3.99 -23.23
CA PRO A 179 0.98 3.72 -23.49
C PRO A 179 0.25 2.93 -22.40
N THR A 180 0.95 2.48 -21.34
CA THR A 180 0.36 1.67 -20.27
C THR A 180 -0.75 2.47 -19.56
N PRO A 181 -1.97 1.94 -19.47
CA PRO A 181 -3.06 2.64 -18.82
C PRO A 181 -2.87 2.64 -17.29
N SER A 182 -3.12 3.80 -16.66
CA SER A 182 -3.27 3.97 -15.23
C SER A 182 -4.53 4.81 -14.98
N TRP A 183 -5.22 4.55 -13.88
CA TRP A 183 -6.41 5.35 -13.52
C TRP A 183 -6.07 6.83 -13.31
N GLY A 184 -4.87 7.12 -12.78
CA GLY A 184 -4.37 8.49 -12.65
C GLY A 184 -4.16 9.18 -14.00
N ASN A 185 -3.58 8.48 -14.99
CA ASN A 185 -3.41 9.03 -16.34
C ASN A 185 -4.76 9.25 -17.03
N ILE A 186 -5.71 8.33 -16.88
CA ILE A 186 -7.07 8.48 -17.43
C ILE A 186 -7.77 9.69 -16.79
N LEU A 187 -7.58 9.87 -15.48
CA LEU A 187 -8.13 11.03 -14.75
C LEU A 187 -7.53 12.34 -15.26
N TYR A 188 -6.21 12.38 -15.51
CA TYR A 188 -5.54 13.54 -16.12
C TYR A 188 -6.06 13.85 -17.52
N ASP A 189 -6.16 12.83 -18.39
CA ASP A 189 -6.72 12.95 -19.75
C ASP A 189 -8.16 13.52 -19.67
N GLY A 190 -8.98 13.03 -18.73
CA GLY A 190 -10.32 13.51 -18.50
C GLY A 190 -10.38 14.96 -18.00
N TYR A 191 -9.51 15.32 -17.06
CA TYR A 191 -9.43 16.69 -16.53
C TYR A 191 -9.03 17.70 -17.62
N THR A 192 -8.03 17.40 -18.42
CA THR A 192 -7.58 18.27 -19.53
C THR A 192 -8.63 18.40 -20.63
N SER A 193 -9.49 17.38 -20.75
CA SER A 193 -10.58 17.34 -21.74
C SER A 193 -11.96 17.64 -21.16
N LEU A 194 -12.04 18.25 -19.98
CA LEU A 194 -13.28 18.42 -19.21
C LEU A 194 -14.39 19.15 -20.00
N ARG A 195 -14.01 20.08 -20.86
CA ARG A 195 -14.98 20.83 -21.70
C ARG A 195 -15.56 19.99 -22.84
N SER A 196 -14.78 19.04 -23.36
CA SER A 196 -15.17 18.22 -24.51
C SER A 196 -15.77 16.87 -24.12
N ALA A 197 -15.30 16.29 -23.00
CA ALA A 197 -15.69 14.96 -22.54
C ALA A 197 -15.72 14.87 -21.00
N PRO A 198 -16.67 15.55 -20.32
CA PRO A 198 -16.74 15.60 -18.85
C PRO A 198 -16.96 14.22 -18.22
N HIS A 199 -17.57 13.29 -18.94
CA HIS A 199 -17.81 11.92 -18.47
C HIS A 199 -16.51 11.15 -18.16
N MET A 200 -15.39 11.49 -18.82
CA MET A 200 -14.12 10.80 -18.62
C MET A 200 -13.60 10.91 -17.18
N VAL A 201 -13.77 12.07 -16.53
CA VAL A 201 -13.35 12.27 -15.14
C VAL A 201 -14.14 11.37 -14.20
N ILE A 202 -15.46 11.29 -14.39
CA ILE A 202 -16.34 10.43 -13.60
C ILE A 202 -15.96 8.97 -13.79
N VAL A 203 -15.81 8.55 -15.04
CA VAL A 203 -15.46 7.18 -15.41
C VAL A 203 -14.11 6.76 -14.83
N ALA A 204 -13.11 7.65 -14.79
CA ALA A 204 -11.81 7.38 -14.19
C ALA A 204 -11.86 7.32 -12.65
N GLY A 205 -12.76 8.06 -12.01
CA GLY A 205 -12.95 8.06 -10.56
C GLY A 205 -13.65 6.82 -10.01
N ILE A 206 -14.58 6.25 -10.78
CA ILE A 206 -15.38 5.08 -10.36
C ILE A 206 -14.51 3.91 -9.84
N PRO A 207 -13.49 3.41 -10.57
CA PRO A 207 -12.69 2.28 -10.11
C PRO A 207 -11.90 2.57 -8.84
N LEU A 208 -11.46 3.81 -8.62
CA LEU A 208 -10.79 4.21 -7.38
C LEU A 208 -11.73 4.08 -6.18
N VAL A 209 -12.98 4.53 -6.31
CA VAL A 209 -14.00 4.41 -5.26
C VAL A 209 -14.31 2.94 -4.98
N PHE A 210 -14.58 2.13 -6.00
CA PHE A 210 -14.88 0.71 -5.81
C PHE A 210 -13.71 -0.07 -5.19
N CYS A 211 -12.48 0.19 -5.61
CA CYS A 211 -11.31 -0.42 -5.00
C CYS A 211 -11.15 -0.02 -3.53
N THR A 212 -11.32 1.25 -3.21
CA THR A 212 -11.24 1.73 -1.82
C THR A 212 -12.27 1.03 -0.95
N ILE A 213 -13.53 1.00 -1.37
CA ILE A 213 -14.61 0.33 -0.64
C ILE A 213 -14.32 -1.18 -0.51
N GLY A 214 -13.97 -1.85 -1.60
CA GLY A 214 -13.73 -3.30 -1.62
C GLY A 214 -12.58 -3.72 -0.70
N PHE A 215 -11.46 -3.02 -0.74
CA PHE A 215 -10.32 -3.33 0.13
C PHE A 215 -10.53 -2.92 1.59
N THR A 216 -11.33 -1.87 1.85
CA THR A 216 -11.73 -1.54 3.23
C THR A 216 -12.54 -2.69 3.85
N PHE A 217 -13.57 -3.18 3.15
CA PHE A 217 -14.33 -4.34 3.62
C PHE A 217 -13.48 -5.61 3.73
N LEU A 218 -12.56 -5.83 2.80
CA LEU A 218 -11.62 -6.96 2.89
C LEU A 218 -10.75 -6.85 4.15
N GLY A 219 -10.21 -5.66 4.43
CA GLY A 219 -9.39 -5.40 5.61
C GLY A 219 -10.16 -5.60 6.91
N GLU A 220 -11.40 -5.09 6.98
CA GLU A 220 -12.29 -5.32 8.13
C GLU A 220 -12.62 -6.81 8.30
N GLY A 221 -12.97 -7.52 7.22
CA GLY A 221 -13.22 -8.95 7.26
C GLY A 221 -12.01 -9.78 7.71
N LEU A 222 -10.80 -9.41 7.27
CA LEU A 222 -9.57 -10.04 7.73
C LEU A 222 -9.30 -9.75 9.22
N ARG A 223 -9.56 -8.53 9.66
CA ARG A 223 -9.45 -8.16 11.08
C ARG A 223 -10.38 -9.01 11.93
N ASP A 224 -11.65 -9.12 11.53
CA ASP A 224 -12.64 -9.90 12.28
C ASP A 224 -12.29 -11.40 12.31
N ALA A 225 -11.78 -11.93 11.20
CA ALA A 225 -11.36 -13.33 11.12
C ALA A 225 -10.10 -13.66 11.95
N LEU A 226 -9.16 -12.69 12.04
CA LEU A 226 -7.88 -12.85 12.71
C LEU A 226 -7.87 -12.39 14.16
N ASP A 227 -8.91 -11.66 14.66
CA ASP A 227 -8.97 -11.19 16.03
C ASP A 227 -9.45 -12.32 16.99
N PRO A 228 -8.56 -12.82 17.88
CA PRO A 228 -8.93 -13.90 18.79
C PRO A 228 -10.00 -13.50 19.81
N LYS A 229 -10.15 -12.18 20.10
CA LYS A 229 -11.09 -11.67 21.11
C LYS A 229 -12.55 -11.75 20.66
N LEU A 230 -12.80 -11.70 19.35
CA LEU A 230 -14.14 -11.86 18.80
C LEU A 230 -14.64 -13.30 18.91
N LYS A 231 -13.75 -14.29 18.79
CA LYS A 231 -14.11 -15.71 18.93
C LYS A 231 -14.61 -16.06 20.36
N LEU A 232 -14.18 -15.34 21.37
CA LEU A 232 -14.62 -15.57 22.76
C LEU A 232 -15.99 -14.96 23.09
N ARG A 233 -16.52 -14.04 22.27
CA ARG A 233 -17.86 -13.45 22.43
C ARG A 233 -18.99 -14.29 21.84
N VAL A 234 -18.70 -15.14 20.88
CA VAL A 234 -19.69 -15.98 20.19
C VAL A 234 -20.00 -17.27 20.99
N VAL A 235 -19.18 -17.62 21.97
CA VAL A 235 -19.32 -18.85 22.79
C VAL A 235 -19.98 -18.56 24.18
N ARG A 236 -20.45 -17.35 24.37
CA ARG A 236 -21.31 -16.97 25.52
C ARG A 236 -22.70 -16.59 25.02
#